data_9ef2e53cbff2254b9f4f10ae6274c898
#
_entry.id   9ef2e53cbff2254b9f4f10ae6274c898
#
_cell.length_a   1.000
_cell.length_b   1.000
_cell.length_c   1.000
_cell.angle_alpha   90.00
_cell.angle_beta   90.00
_cell.angle_gamma   90.00
#
_symmetry.space_group_name_H-M   'P 1'
#
loop_
_entity.id
_entity.type
_entity.pdbx_description
1 polymer ?
#
loop_
_entity_poly.entity_id
_entity_poly.type
_entity_poly.pdbx_seq_one_letter_code
_entity_poly.pdbx_strand_id
1 'polypeptide(L)'
;MWLHVSVTLLGEAFFAVAFITSIMYLRAKDPEKKAKMDSVSYRCVSIGFPLFTLGGLIFGMVWAEKAWGTYWNWDPKEVWSLITWFVFALYLHTRIVMGWKGKRSAFIAILGFLAALFTFFGVNYLLSGLHSYV
;
A
#
# COMPACT_ATOMS: atom_id res chain seq x y z
N MET A 1 12.87 10.75 10.97
CA MET A 1 13.11 9.63 10.05
C MET A 1 12.59 8.28 10.57
N TRP A 2 12.90 7.91 11.82
CA TRP A 2 12.49 6.61 12.37
C TRP A 2 10.97 6.41 12.38
N LEU A 3 10.20 7.43 12.73
CA LEU A 3 8.73 7.35 12.69
C LEU A 3 8.20 7.14 11.28
N HIS A 4 8.74 7.88 10.30
CA HIS A 4 8.38 7.72 8.89
C HIS A 4 8.59 6.27 8.44
N VAL A 5 9.80 5.73 8.64
CA VAL A 5 10.14 4.38 8.18
C VAL A 5 9.35 3.32 8.94
N SER A 6 9.29 3.41 10.27
CA SER A 6 8.67 2.38 11.10
C SER A 6 7.16 2.27 10.85
N VAL A 7 6.45 3.39 10.81
CA VAL A 7 5.00 3.40 10.61
C VAL A 7 4.65 3.00 9.17
N THR A 8 5.46 3.43 8.19
CA THR A 8 5.29 3.02 6.80
C THR A 8 5.44 1.51 6.65
N LEU A 9 6.51 0.93 7.18
CA LEU A 9 6.75 -0.51 7.10
C LEU A 9 5.66 -1.31 7.80
N LEU A 10 5.12 -0.81 8.90
CA LEU A 10 4.01 -1.47 9.58
C LEU A 10 2.76 -1.46 8.68
N GLY A 11 2.44 -0.34 8.05
CA GLY A 11 1.34 -0.27 7.09
C GLY A 11 1.54 -1.22 5.91
N GLU A 12 2.75 -1.26 5.37
CA GLU A 12 3.08 -2.17 4.26
C GLU A 12 3.03 -3.63 4.67
N ALA A 13 3.34 -3.95 5.94
CA ALA A 13 3.19 -5.32 6.45
C ALA A 13 1.73 -5.77 6.42
N PHE A 14 0.80 -4.91 6.78
CA PHE A 14 -0.63 -5.21 6.64
C PHE A 14 -1.02 -5.38 5.18
N PHE A 15 -0.50 -4.57 4.27
CA PHE A 15 -0.74 -4.73 2.84
C PHE A 15 -0.17 -6.06 2.31
N ALA A 16 0.98 -6.50 2.83
CA ALA A 16 1.56 -7.79 2.46
C ALA A 16 0.64 -8.95 2.87
N VAL A 17 0.07 -8.89 4.07
CA VAL A 17 -0.90 -9.91 4.51
C VAL A 17 -2.15 -9.87 3.62
N ALA A 18 -2.64 -8.69 3.28
CA ALA A 18 -3.78 -8.55 2.36
C ALA A 18 -3.46 -9.12 0.97
N PHE A 19 -2.24 -8.95 0.48
CA PHE A 19 -1.77 -9.55 -0.77
C PHE A 19 -1.82 -11.07 -0.70
N ILE A 20 -1.26 -11.65 0.36
CA ILE A 20 -1.24 -13.11 0.54
C ILE A 20 -2.66 -13.66 0.64
N THR A 21 -3.50 -13.05 1.46
CA THR A 21 -4.88 -13.51 1.63
C THR A 21 -5.72 -13.32 0.37
N SER A 22 -5.42 -12.30 -0.43
CA SER A 22 -6.07 -12.10 -1.73
C SER A 22 -5.70 -13.19 -2.73
N ILE A 23 -4.43 -13.61 -2.78
CA ILE A 23 -4.01 -14.75 -3.59
C ILE A 23 -4.67 -16.04 -3.10
N MET A 24 -4.71 -16.24 -1.79
CA MET A 24 -5.39 -17.40 -1.20
C MET A 24 -6.87 -17.40 -1.55
N TYR A 25 -7.51 -16.25 -1.57
CA TYR A 25 -8.91 -16.12 -2.02
C TYR A 25 -9.07 -16.64 -3.45
N LEU A 26 -8.21 -16.18 -4.37
CA LEU A 26 -8.30 -16.57 -5.77
C LEU A 26 -8.05 -18.05 -5.99
N ARG A 27 -7.25 -18.69 -5.14
CA ARG A 27 -6.91 -20.12 -5.23
C ARG A 27 -7.87 -21.02 -4.47
N ALA A 28 -8.61 -20.50 -3.51
CA ALA A 28 -9.52 -21.29 -2.69
C ALA A 28 -10.72 -21.76 -3.51
N LYS A 29 -11.20 -22.97 -3.20
CA LYS A 29 -12.40 -23.55 -3.81
C LYS A 29 -13.58 -23.55 -2.85
N ASP A 30 -13.31 -23.65 -1.55
CA ASP A 30 -14.34 -23.64 -0.52
C ASP A 30 -14.89 -22.22 -0.30
N PRO A 31 -16.21 -22.02 -0.43
CA PRO A 31 -16.80 -20.69 -0.23
C PRO A 31 -16.55 -20.09 1.15
N GLU A 32 -16.52 -20.93 2.20
CA GLU A 32 -16.26 -20.46 3.56
C GLU A 32 -14.83 -19.92 3.71
N LYS A 33 -13.85 -20.65 3.14
CA LYS A 33 -12.46 -20.20 3.12
C LYS A 33 -12.30 -18.91 2.32
N LYS A 34 -12.95 -18.81 1.17
CA LYS A 34 -12.95 -17.58 0.36
C LYS A 34 -13.49 -16.39 1.16
N ALA A 35 -14.62 -16.54 1.82
CA ALA A 35 -15.20 -15.47 2.63
C ALA A 35 -14.26 -15.04 3.76
N LYS A 36 -13.59 -15.98 4.40
CA LYS A 36 -12.63 -15.71 5.47
C LYS A 36 -11.42 -14.94 4.94
N MET A 37 -10.85 -15.35 3.82
CA MET A 37 -9.71 -14.69 3.21
C MET A 37 -10.06 -13.25 2.78
N ASP A 38 -11.23 -13.07 2.17
CA ASP A 38 -11.71 -11.75 1.80
C ASP A 38 -11.88 -10.82 3.02
N SER A 39 -12.43 -11.33 4.10
CA SER A 39 -12.59 -10.59 5.35
C SER A 39 -11.25 -10.20 5.97
N VAL A 40 -10.28 -11.09 5.98
CA VAL A 40 -8.93 -10.80 6.50
C VAL A 40 -8.26 -9.73 5.64
N SER A 41 -8.36 -9.82 4.32
CA SER A 41 -7.82 -8.82 3.40
C SER A 41 -8.40 -7.44 3.69
N TYR A 42 -9.71 -7.34 3.85
CA TYR A 42 -10.38 -6.08 4.15
C TYR A 42 -9.89 -5.48 5.47
N ARG A 43 -9.82 -6.28 6.52
CA ARG A 43 -9.34 -5.82 7.83
C ARG A 43 -7.90 -5.32 7.75
N CYS A 44 -7.05 -6.05 7.05
CA CYS A 44 -5.64 -5.67 6.88
C CYS A 44 -5.50 -4.35 6.11
N VAL A 45 -6.24 -4.17 5.02
CA VAL A 45 -6.21 -2.90 4.28
C VAL A 45 -6.77 -1.77 5.13
N SER A 46 -7.85 -2.02 5.87
CA SER A 46 -8.47 -1.01 6.75
C SER A 46 -7.53 -0.51 7.84
N ILE A 47 -6.65 -1.37 8.34
CA ILE A 47 -5.63 -1.00 9.33
C ILE A 47 -4.39 -0.42 8.66
N GLY A 48 -3.93 -1.05 7.59
CA GLY A 48 -2.72 -0.64 6.88
C GLY A 48 -2.84 0.71 6.19
N PHE A 49 -4.02 1.04 5.68
CA PHE A 49 -4.21 2.29 4.95
C PHE A 49 -3.98 3.55 5.81
N PRO A 50 -4.56 3.68 7.03
CA PRO A 50 -4.23 4.80 7.90
C PRO A 50 -2.76 4.83 8.30
N LEU A 51 -2.16 3.68 8.58
CA LEU A 51 -0.74 3.60 8.93
C LEU A 51 0.14 4.05 7.77
N PHE A 52 -0.15 3.60 6.57
CA PHE A 52 0.59 4.01 5.37
C PHE A 52 0.40 5.50 5.09
N THR A 53 -0.82 6.03 5.28
CA THR A 53 -1.10 7.45 5.09
C THR A 53 -0.28 8.30 6.07
N LEU A 54 -0.27 7.94 7.35
CA LEU A 54 0.51 8.66 8.35
C LEU A 54 2.01 8.51 8.12
N GLY A 55 2.49 7.28 8.01
CA GLY A 55 3.92 7.00 7.90
C GLY A 55 4.48 7.39 6.54
N GLY A 56 3.88 6.88 5.47
CA GLY A 56 4.40 7.02 4.12
C GLY A 56 4.23 8.42 3.55
N LEU A 57 3.07 9.02 3.73
CA LEU A 57 2.78 10.33 3.15
C LEU A 57 3.03 11.46 4.14
N ILE A 58 2.35 11.48 5.29
CA ILE A 58 2.42 12.62 6.21
C ILE A 58 3.80 12.74 6.84
N PHE A 59 4.29 11.71 7.51
CA PHE A 59 5.62 11.74 8.12
C PHE A 59 6.72 11.80 7.07
N GLY A 60 6.47 11.21 5.89
CA GLY A 60 7.39 11.30 4.76
C GLY A 60 7.56 12.73 4.27
N MET A 61 6.47 13.48 4.14
CA MET A 61 6.52 14.89 3.75
C MET A 61 7.25 15.75 4.80
N VAL A 62 6.98 15.51 6.08
CA VAL A 62 7.66 16.23 7.16
C VAL A 62 9.17 15.94 7.14
N TRP A 63 9.54 14.69 6.91
CA TRP A 63 10.94 14.33 6.80
C TRP A 63 11.59 14.94 5.56
N ALA A 64 10.89 14.95 4.42
CA ALA A 64 11.40 15.53 3.18
C ALA A 64 11.69 17.03 3.34
N GLU A 65 10.82 17.76 4.04
CA GLU A 65 11.05 19.18 4.32
C GLU A 65 12.35 19.37 5.11
N LYS A 66 12.61 18.54 6.11
CA LYS A 66 13.83 18.62 6.91
C LYS A 66 15.07 18.21 6.14
N ALA A 67 14.95 17.22 5.27
CA ALA A 67 16.08 16.67 4.52
C ALA A 67 16.44 17.51 3.29
N TRP A 68 15.45 18.04 2.58
CA TRP A 68 15.64 18.71 1.29
C TRP A 68 15.01 20.09 1.21
N GLY A 69 14.35 20.57 2.25
CA GLY A 69 13.75 21.89 2.30
C GLY A 69 12.39 22.02 1.61
N THR A 70 11.80 20.92 1.15
CA THR A 70 10.47 20.91 0.53
C THR A 70 9.67 19.70 1.00
N TYR A 71 8.35 19.88 1.12
CA TYR A 71 7.46 18.79 1.53
C TYR A 71 7.24 17.79 0.40
N TRP A 72 7.28 18.21 -0.84
CA TRP A 72 6.97 17.38 -2.00
C TRP A 72 7.76 17.84 -3.22
N ASN A 73 8.42 16.91 -3.90
CA ASN A 73 9.28 17.18 -5.05
C ASN A 73 8.91 16.42 -6.32
N TRP A 74 7.82 15.66 -6.30
CA TRP A 74 7.44 14.77 -7.41
C TRP A 74 8.55 13.77 -7.76
N ASP A 75 9.33 13.39 -6.77
CA ASP A 75 10.32 12.33 -6.90
C ASP A 75 9.63 10.99 -7.25
N PRO A 76 10.28 10.09 -8.02
CA PRO A 76 9.64 8.82 -8.38
C PRO A 76 9.10 8.03 -7.20
N LYS A 77 9.80 8.02 -6.07
CA LYS A 77 9.32 7.31 -4.88
C LYS A 77 8.09 7.97 -4.27
N GLU A 78 8.03 9.30 -4.28
CA GLU A 78 6.85 10.05 -3.85
C GLU A 78 5.66 9.77 -4.76
N VAL A 79 5.85 9.80 -6.07
CA VAL A 79 4.80 9.53 -7.06
C VAL A 79 4.26 8.11 -6.91
N TRP A 80 5.13 7.11 -6.79
CA TRP A 80 4.70 5.72 -6.66
C TRP A 80 4.07 5.43 -5.31
N SER A 81 4.49 6.11 -4.25
CA SER A 81 3.80 6.06 -2.95
C SER A 81 2.38 6.60 -3.06
N LEU A 82 2.20 7.69 -3.81
CA LEU A 82 0.89 8.26 -4.06
C LEU A 82 0.01 7.32 -4.90
N ILE A 83 0.59 6.67 -5.91
CA ILE A 83 -0.12 5.67 -6.72
C ILE A 83 -0.59 4.51 -5.83
N THR A 84 0.28 4.00 -4.97
CA THR A 84 -0.06 2.96 -4.01
C THR A 84 -1.22 3.40 -3.12
N TRP A 85 -1.16 4.61 -2.62
CA TRP A 85 -2.21 5.19 -1.79
C TRP A 85 -3.55 5.22 -2.53
N PHE A 86 -3.57 5.67 -3.79
CA PHE A 86 -4.79 5.72 -4.58
C PHE A 86 -5.36 4.33 -4.86
N VAL A 87 -4.52 3.32 -5.10
CA VAL A 87 -5.01 1.95 -5.33
C VAL A 87 -5.71 1.41 -4.09
N PHE A 88 -5.12 1.60 -2.90
CA PHE A 88 -5.77 1.15 -1.67
C PHE A 88 -6.96 2.03 -1.26
N ALA A 89 -6.94 3.32 -1.60
CA ALA A 89 -8.11 4.18 -1.46
C ALA A 89 -9.25 3.66 -2.34
N LEU A 90 -8.96 3.26 -3.57
CA LEU A 90 -9.94 2.63 -4.46
C LEU A 90 -10.47 1.32 -3.87
N TYR A 91 -9.60 0.50 -3.30
CA TYR A 91 -10.02 -0.73 -2.62
C TYR A 91 -11.07 -0.45 -1.55
N LEU A 92 -10.78 0.48 -0.66
CA LEU A 92 -11.69 0.83 0.45
C LEU A 92 -12.95 1.53 -0.06
N HIS A 93 -12.83 2.42 -1.02
CA HIS A 93 -13.98 3.11 -1.59
C HIS A 93 -14.95 2.13 -2.25
N THR A 94 -14.47 1.26 -3.11
CA THR A 94 -15.33 0.28 -3.79
C THR A 94 -15.91 -0.71 -2.79
N ARG A 95 -15.19 -1.04 -1.74
CA ARG A 95 -15.65 -1.95 -0.71
C ARG A 95 -16.73 -1.36 0.17
N ILE A 96 -16.54 -0.13 0.64
CA ILE A 96 -17.42 0.53 1.60
C ILE A 96 -18.63 1.16 0.90
N VAL A 97 -18.39 1.87 -0.19
CA VAL A 97 -19.45 2.63 -0.88
C VAL A 97 -20.18 1.78 -1.91
N MET A 98 -19.45 1.01 -2.71
CA MET A 98 -20.01 0.25 -3.82
C MET A 98 -20.34 -1.20 -3.48
N GLY A 99 -19.93 -1.66 -2.29
CA GLY A 99 -20.23 -3.02 -1.84
C GLY A 99 -19.47 -4.13 -2.57
N TRP A 100 -18.35 -3.80 -3.24
CA TRP A 100 -17.55 -4.81 -3.91
C TRP A 100 -16.90 -5.75 -2.89
N LYS A 101 -16.91 -7.04 -3.21
CA LYS A 101 -16.26 -8.08 -2.41
C LYS A 101 -15.67 -9.13 -3.33
N GLY A 102 -14.77 -9.95 -2.79
CA GLY A 102 -14.29 -11.12 -3.46
C GLY A 102 -13.27 -10.83 -4.53
N LYS A 103 -13.51 -11.34 -5.74
CA LYS A 103 -12.52 -11.35 -6.83
C LYS A 103 -12.04 -9.94 -7.20
N ARG A 104 -12.94 -8.99 -7.34
CA ARG A 104 -12.59 -7.60 -7.68
C ARG A 104 -11.71 -6.96 -6.62
N SER A 105 -12.10 -7.12 -5.35
CA SER A 105 -11.31 -6.61 -4.22
C SER A 105 -9.94 -7.28 -4.14
N ALA A 106 -9.87 -8.60 -4.37
CA ALA A 106 -8.61 -9.33 -4.37
C ALA A 106 -7.64 -8.80 -5.42
N PHE A 107 -8.10 -8.54 -6.64
CA PHE A 107 -7.26 -7.97 -7.70
C PHE A 107 -6.75 -6.57 -7.35
N ILE A 108 -7.60 -5.73 -6.76
CA ILE A 108 -7.18 -4.37 -6.36
C ILE A 108 -6.10 -4.44 -5.27
N ALA A 109 -6.27 -5.31 -4.27
CA ALA A 109 -5.28 -5.49 -3.21
C ALA A 109 -3.94 -5.99 -3.75
N ILE A 110 -3.98 -6.94 -4.70
CA ILE A 110 -2.77 -7.45 -5.35
C ILE A 110 -2.07 -6.33 -6.12
N LEU A 111 -2.81 -5.57 -6.91
CA LEU A 111 -2.27 -4.45 -7.66
C LEU A 111 -1.65 -3.40 -6.73
N GLY A 112 -2.32 -3.08 -5.63
CA GLY A 112 -1.80 -2.12 -4.65
C GLY A 112 -0.48 -2.56 -4.03
N PHE A 113 -0.37 -3.84 -3.67
CA PHE A 113 0.88 -4.34 -3.09
C PHE A 113 2.00 -4.42 -4.12
N LEU A 114 1.70 -4.74 -5.38
CA LEU A 114 2.70 -4.68 -6.45
C LEU A 114 3.22 -3.25 -6.64
N ALA A 115 2.35 -2.26 -6.56
CA ALA A 115 2.77 -0.85 -6.61
C ALA A 115 3.65 -0.49 -5.40
N ALA A 116 3.33 -1.01 -4.20
CA ALA A 116 4.15 -0.80 -3.01
C ALA A 116 5.54 -1.43 -3.16
N LEU A 117 5.60 -2.65 -3.68
CA LEU A 117 6.89 -3.32 -3.96
C LEU A 117 7.70 -2.55 -4.99
N PHE A 118 7.07 -2.06 -6.05
CA PHE A 118 7.77 -1.25 -7.05
C PHE A 118 8.29 0.04 -6.43
N THR A 119 7.53 0.67 -5.56
CA THR A 119 7.98 1.86 -4.84
C THR A 119 9.24 1.59 -4.03
N PHE A 120 9.30 0.45 -3.36
CA PHE A 120 10.42 0.10 -2.49
C PHE A 120 11.65 -0.37 -3.28
N PHE A 121 11.47 -1.32 -4.21
CA PHE A 121 12.57 -1.94 -4.92
C PHE A 121 12.82 -1.35 -6.30
N GLY A 122 11.77 -1.13 -7.09
CA GLY A 122 11.89 -0.67 -8.46
C GLY A 122 12.43 0.74 -8.56
N VAL A 123 11.94 1.64 -7.72
CA VAL A 123 12.41 3.03 -7.70
C VAL A 123 13.87 3.11 -7.26
N ASN A 124 14.27 2.31 -6.26
CA ASN A 124 15.65 2.33 -5.77
C ASN A 124 16.66 1.84 -6.81
N TYR A 125 16.28 0.91 -7.68
CA TYR A 125 17.21 0.25 -8.60
C TYR A 125 16.99 0.60 -10.08
N LEU A 126 15.79 1.03 -10.47
CA LEU A 126 15.45 1.26 -11.86
C LEU A 126 15.27 2.74 -12.21
N LEU A 127 14.87 3.57 -11.26
CA LEU A 127 14.62 4.99 -11.45
C LEU A 127 15.57 5.83 -10.61
N SER A 128 15.93 7.02 -11.13
CA SER A 128 16.75 7.98 -10.38
C SER A 128 15.86 8.96 -9.64
N GLY A 129 16.32 9.48 -8.50
CA GLY A 129 15.60 10.46 -7.71
C GLY A 129 16.22 10.63 -6.33
N LEU A 130 15.56 11.43 -5.48
CA LEU A 130 16.05 11.75 -4.13
C LEU A 130 16.13 10.52 -3.22
N HIS A 131 15.30 9.52 -3.46
CA HIS A 131 15.25 8.27 -2.69
C HIS A 131 16.03 7.12 -3.35
N SER A 132 16.71 7.37 -4.47
CA SER A 132 17.49 6.34 -5.17
C SER A 132 18.79 6.06 -4.42
N TYR A 133 19.14 4.78 -4.30
CA TYR A 133 20.38 4.33 -3.67
C TYR A 133 21.39 3.76 -4.67
N VAL A 134 21.10 3.89 -5.95
CA VAL A 134 21.97 3.36 -7.03
C VAL A 134 22.40 4.48 -7.96
#